data_a56d8e73f93cf9c5b5702d3ec99679b1
#
_entry.id   a56d8e73f93cf9c5b5702d3ec99679b1
#
_cell.length_a   1.000
_cell.length_b   1.000
_cell.length_c   1.000
_cell.angle_alpha   90.00
_cell.angle_beta   90.00
_cell.angle_gamma   90.00
#
_symmetry.space_group_name_H-M   'P 1'
#
loop_
_entity.id
_entity.type
_entity.pdbx_description
1 polymer ?
#
loop_
_entity_poly.entity_id
_entity_poly.type
_entity_poly.pdbx_seq_one_letter_code
_entity_poly.pdbx_strand_id
1 'polypeptide(L)'
;MTGVVFFKTLMLDELTNFYTERVGAELWMDQNDCRIFRHGQFLFGFCQREEAETCGIITFVYPDRAGVDRMYDQFQETAPDPPRDNPRYPIYNFFSRDPEGRLIEFQVFTGDVDWSFYAESGARTDT
;
A
#
# COMPACT_ATOMS: atom_id res chain seq x y z
N MET A 1 -16.27 7.02 -6.42
CA MET A 1 -16.49 5.57 -6.22
C MET A 1 -15.15 4.87 -6.21
N THR A 2 -15.00 3.82 -5.44
CA THR A 2 -13.74 3.08 -5.34
C THR A 2 -14.06 1.59 -5.14
N GLY A 3 -13.03 0.79 -4.91
CA GLY A 3 -13.18 -0.62 -4.61
C GLY A 3 -12.30 -1.01 -3.44
N VAL A 4 -12.45 -2.22 -2.98
CA VAL A 4 -11.62 -2.77 -1.91
C VAL A 4 -11.18 -4.18 -2.29
N VAL A 5 -9.94 -4.51 -2.00
CA VAL A 5 -9.43 -5.87 -2.14
C VAL A 5 -9.25 -6.47 -0.75
N PHE A 6 -9.65 -7.73 -0.58
CA PHE A 6 -9.52 -8.43 0.69
C PHE A 6 -8.59 -9.62 0.57
N PHE A 7 -7.84 -9.86 1.64
CA PHE A 7 -6.98 -11.03 1.78
C PHE A 7 -7.31 -11.75 3.09
N LYS A 8 -7.17 -13.06 3.09
CA LYS A 8 -7.20 -13.83 4.34
C LYS A 8 -5.88 -13.69 5.06
N THR A 9 -5.93 -13.63 6.38
CA THR A 9 -4.73 -13.56 7.20
C THR A 9 -4.87 -14.41 8.45
N LEU A 10 -3.74 -14.87 8.96
CA LEU A 10 -3.66 -15.54 10.25
C LEU A 10 -3.28 -14.59 11.37
N MET A 11 -2.96 -13.31 11.05
CA MET A 11 -2.39 -12.37 12.02
C MET A 11 -2.96 -10.96 11.86
N LEU A 12 -4.29 -10.85 12.00
CA LEU A 12 -4.98 -9.58 11.76
C LEU A 12 -4.46 -8.43 12.62
N ASP A 13 -4.21 -8.69 13.92
CA ASP A 13 -3.73 -7.63 14.80
C ASP A 13 -2.34 -7.13 14.42
N GLU A 14 -1.44 -8.04 14.07
CA GLU A 14 -0.09 -7.67 13.65
C GLU A 14 -0.11 -6.88 12.34
N LEU A 15 -0.96 -7.30 11.39
CA LEU A 15 -1.11 -6.58 10.13
C LEU A 15 -1.72 -5.21 10.35
N THR A 16 -2.66 -5.08 11.29
CA THR A 16 -3.24 -3.78 11.61
C THR A 16 -2.15 -2.82 12.07
N ASN A 17 -1.31 -3.24 12.99
CA ASN A 17 -0.22 -2.40 13.49
C ASN A 17 0.77 -2.05 12.38
N PHE A 18 1.12 -3.02 11.55
CA PHE A 18 2.08 -2.81 10.48
C PHE A 18 1.57 -1.78 9.46
N TYR A 19 0.35 -1.97 8.97
CA TYR A 19 -0.16 -1.09 7.91
C TYR A 19 -0.51 0.30 8.42
N THR A 20 -0.88 0.45 9.68
CA THR A 20 -1.14 1.78 10.24
C THR A 20 0.15 2.47 10.68
N GLU A 21 1.05 1.78 11.35
CA GLU A 21 2.23 2.42 11.95
C GLU A 21 3.41 2.50 10.99
N ARG A 22 3.64 1.47 10.18
CA ARG A 22 4.79 1.44 9.29
C ARG A 22 4.45 1.98 7.90
N VAL A 23 3.34 1.59 7.33
CA VAL A 23 2.93 2.03 5.99
C VAL A 23 2.25 3.39 6.04
N GLY A 24 1.55 3.68 7.11
CA GLY A 24 0.87 4.96 7.27
C GLY A 24 -0.54 4.98 6.71
N ALA A 25 -1.15 3.82 6.52
CA ALA A 25 -2.54 3.74 6.13
C ALA A 25 -3.44 4.02 7.34
N GLU A 26 -4.68 4.40 7.08
CA GLU A 26 -5.67 4.57 8.14
C GLU A 26 -6.48 3.30 8.31
N LEU A 27 -6.80 2.94 9.54
CA LEU A 27 -7.83 1.93 9.76
C LEU A 27 -9.17 2.61 9.51
N TRP A 28 -9.75 2.33 8.36
CA TRP A 28 -10.95 3.02 7.89
C TRP A 28 -12.22 2.39 8.44
N MET A 29 -12.27 1.06 8.53
CA MET A 29 -13.46 0.37 9.02
C MET A 29 -13.04 -0.90 9.74
N ASP A 30 -13.52 -1.06 10.97
CA ASP A 30 -13.28 -2.27 11.76
C ASP A 30 -14.57 -3.06 11.83
N GLN A 31 -14.56 -4.24 11.21
CA GLN A 31 -15.71 -5.14 11.19
C GLN A 31 -15.46 -6.36 12.09
N ASN A 32 -14.61 -6.18 13.09
CA ASN A 32 -14.22 -7.20 14.05
C ASN A 32 -13.22 -8.21 13.48
N ASP A 33 -13.66 -9.23 12.76
CA ASP A 33 -12.74 -10.20 12.16
C ASP A 33 -12.22 -9.79 10.80
N CYS A 34 -12.72 -8.68 10.25
CA CYS A 34 -12.19 -8.08 9.03
C CYS A 34 -11.91 -6.61 9.32
N ARG A 35 -10.80 -6.09 8.79
CA ARG A 35 -10.47 -4.67 8.91
C ARG A 35 -10.08 -4.12 7.56
N ILE A 36 -10.58 -2.92 7.27
CA ILE A 36 -10.35 -2.26 5.99
C ILE A 36 -9.51 -1.02 6.24
N PHE A 37 -8.45 -0.89 5.47
CA PHE A 37 -7.49 0.21 5.56
C PHE A 37 -7.61 1.11 4.35
N ARG A 38 -7.28 2.37 4.52
CA ARG A 38 -7.31 3.36 3.47
C ARG A 38 -5.93 4.00 3.31
N HIS A 39 -5.45 4.05 2.07
CA HIS A 39 -4.23 4.75 1.71
C HIS A 39 -4.56 5.59 0.48
N GLY A 40 -4.70 6.91 0.67
CA GLY A 40 -5.26 7.75 -0.38
C GLY A 40 -6.69 7.32 -0.69
N GLN A 41 -6.94 6.93 -1.93
CA GLN A 41 -8.24 6.42 -2.35
C GLN A 41 -8.28 4.90 -2.42
N PHE A 42 -7.17 4.26 -2.11
CA PHE A 42 -7.06 2.82 -2.17
C PHE A 42 -7.56 2.19 -0.88
N LEU A 43 -8.51 1.26 -1.00
CA LEU A 43 -9.01 0.49 0.14
C LEU A 43 -8.55 -0.95 0.00
N PHE A 44 -8.04 -1.48 1.10
CA PHE A 44 -7.62 -2.88 1.15
C PHE A 44 -7.91 -3.42 2.54
N GLY A 45 -8.23 -4.70 2.62
CA GLY A 45 -8.64 -5.28 3.88
C GLY A 45 -8.09 -6.67 4.11
N PHE A 46 -8.10 -7.05 5.37
CA PHE A 46 -7.67 -8.38 5.80
C PHE A 46 -8.74 -8.95 6.72
N CYS A 47 -9.00 -10.24 6.55
CA CYS A 47 -9.97 -10.95 7.39
C CYS A 47 -9.27 -12.11 8.07
N GLN A 48 -9.43 -12.20 9.39
CA GLN A 48 -8.85 -13.29 10.16
C GLN A 48 -9.52 -14.60 9.75
N ARG A 49 -8.73 -15.55 9.27
CA ARG A 49 -9.22 -16.85 8.81
C ARG A 49 -8.24 -17.92 9.26
N GLU A 50 -8.42 -19.14 8.75
CA GLU A 50 -7.58 -20.27 9.12
C GLU A 50 -6.44 -20.49 8.14
N GLU A 51 -6.30 -19.63 7.15
CA GLU A 51 -5.18 -19.67 6.19
C GLU A 51 -4.91 -18.26 5.71
N ALA A 52 -3.69 -18.05 5.22
CA ALA A 52 -3.25 -16.75 4.73
C ALA A 52 -3.21 -16.74 3.21
N GLU A 53 -3.59 -15.61 2.62
CA GLU A 53 -3.42 -15.36 1.19
C GLU A 53 -2.28 -14.35 1.03
N THR A 54 -1.17 -14.80 0.46
CA THR A 54 0.04 -13.98 0.35
C THR A 54 0.51 -13.80 -1.08
N CYS A 55 -0.29 -14.21 -2.05
CA CYS A 55 0.03 -14.00 -3.47
C CYS A 55 -0.25 -12.58 -3.90
N GLY A 56 0.44 -12.14 -4.94
CA GLY A 56 0.25 -10.81 -5.48
C GLY A 56 1.11 -9.78 -4.80
N ILE A 57 0.91 -8.53 -5.17
CA ILE A 57 1.68 -7.39 -4.68
C ILE A 57 0.70 -6.30 -4.27
N ILE A 58 0.86 -5.78 -3.05
CA ILE A 58 0.12 -4.57 -2.68
C ILE A 58 1.05 -3.40 -2.98
N THR A 59 0.65 -2.55 -3.91
CA THR A 59 1.45 -1.43 -4.35
C THR A 59 0.85 -0.13 -3.86
N PHE A 60 1.68 0.68 -3.19
CA PHE A 60 1.31 2.02 -2.74
C PHE A 60 1.94 3.03 -3.68
N VAL A 61 1.13 3.94 -4.21
CA VAL A 61 1.56 4.88 -5.25
C VAL A 61 1.65 6.28 -4.64
N TYR A 62 2.74 6.96 -4.93
CA TYR A 62 3.06 8.29 -4.40
C TYR A 62 3.09 9.30 -5.53
N PRO A 63 2.90 10.59 -5.21
CA PRO A 63 2.90 11.63 -6.24
C PRO A 63 4.30 12.00 -6.74
N ASP A 64 5.34 11.67 -5.98
CA ASP A 64 6.70 12.06 -6.35
C ASP A 64 7.74 11.09 -5.77
N ARG A 65 9.00 11.26 -6.19
CA ARG A 65 10.10 10.42 -5.72
C ARG A 65 10.35 10.61 -4.23
N ALA A 66 10.14 11.82 -3.72
CA ALA A 66 10.37 12.10 -2.31
C ALA A 66 9.47 11.25 -1.42
N GLY A 67 8.24 10.99 -1.85
CA GLY A 67 7.32 10.10 -1.12
C GLY A 67 7.86 8.69 -1.03
N VAL A 68 8.38 8.17 -2.13
CA VAL A 68 8.99 6.83 -2.17
C VAL A 68 10.21 6.78 -1.26
N ASP A 69 11.06 7.81 -1.33
CA ASP A 69 12.28 7.88 -0.50
C ASP A 69 11.94 7.91 0.99
N ARG A 70 10.90 8.65 1.37
CA ARG A 70 10.46 8.69 2.78
C ARG A 70 10.03 7.31 3.27
N MET A 71 9.36 6.56 2.41
CA MET A 71 8.97 5.20 2.78
C MET A 71 10.19 4.28 2.87
N TYR A 72 11.17 4.47 2.01
CA TYR A 72 12.40 3.70 2.11
C TYR A 72 13.09 3.92 3.47
N ASP A 73 13.07 5.14 3.99
CA ASP A 73 13.63 5.41 5.31
C ASP A 73 12.95 4.58 6.40
N GLN A 74 11.67 4.29 6.23
CA GLN A 74 10.93 3.44 7.16
C GLN A 74 11.23 1.95 7.01
N PHE A 75 11.69 1.51 5.84
CA PHE A 75 11.79 0.10 5.49
C PHE A 75 13.20 -0.35 5.12
N GLN A 76 14.23 0.46 5.39
CA GLN A 76 15.61 0.14 4.99
C GLN A 76 16.05 -1.24 5.43
N GLU A 77 15.68 -1.62 6.66
CA GLU A 77 16.15 -2.89 7.24
C GLU A 77 15.54 -4.10 6.56
N THR A 78 14.37 -3.96 5.96
CA THR A 78 13.63 -5.07 5.39
C THR A 78 13.52 -5.02 3.87
N ALA A 79 13.91 -3.89 3.26
CA ALA A 79 13.92 -3.76 1.81
C ALA A 79 15.20 -4.39 1.26
N PRO A 80 15.11 -5.30 0.28
CA PRO A 80 16.32 -5.92 -0.28
C PRO A 80 17.19 -4.93 -1.05
N ASP A 81 16.57 -3.94 -1.70
CA ASP A 81 17.28 -2.95 -2.51
C ASP A 81 16.69 -1.56 -2.30
N PRO A 82 17.51 -0.50 -2.43
CA PRO A 82 16.99 0.86 -2.38
C PRO A 82 16.15 1.20 -3.60
N PRO A 83 15.37 2.30 -3.54
CA PRO A 83 14.59 2.73 -4.68
C PRO A 83 15.47 3.03 -5.89
N ARG A 84 14.96 2.73 -7.06
CA ARG A 84 15.67 3.02 -8.31
C ARG A 84 14.67 3.13 -9.45
N ASP A 85 15.12 3.75 -10.54
CA ASP A 85 14.35 3.76 -11.77
C ASP A 85 14.32 2.36 -12.36
N ASN A 86 13.13 1.93 -12.75
CA ASN A 86 12.95 0.61 -13.32
C ASN A 86 13.41 0.63 -14.77
N PRO A 87 14.23 -0.36 -15.21
CA PRO A 87 14.71 -0.37 -16.58
C PRO A 87 13.65 -0.71 -17.61
N ARG A 88 12.52 -1.25 -17.19
CA ARG A 88 11.46 -1.72 -18.09
C ARG A 88 10.21 -0.84 -18.09
N TYR A 89 9.85 -0.32 -16.93
CA TYR A 89 8.63 0.47 -16.76
C TYR A 89 8.97 1.85 -16.24
N PRO A 90 8.23 2.91 -16.64
CA PRO A 90 8.53 4.25 -16.14
C PRO A 90 8.03 4.42 -14.70
N ILE A 91 8.72 3.80 -13.78
CA ILE A 91 8.46 3.91 -12.34
C ILE A 91 9.78 4.01 -11.59
N TYR A 92 9.69 4.63 -10.40
CA TYR A 92 10.76 4.66 -9.42
C TYR A 92 10.20 3.96 -8.19
N ASN A 93 10.81 2.85 -7.75
CA ASN A 93 10.18 1.97 -6.78
C ASN A 93 11.17 1.17 -5.95
N PHE A 94 10.66 0.61 -4.86
CA PHE A 94 11.33 -0.45 -4.10
C PHE A 94 10.29 -1.41 -3.53
N PHE A 95 10.76 -2.57 -3.10
CA PHE A 95 9.92 -3.62 -2.53
C PHE A 95 10.29 -3.88 -1.09
N SER A 96 9.31 -4.36 -0.32
CA SER A 96 9.52 -4.91 1.00
C SER A 96 8.48 -6.02 1.24
N ARG A 97 8.36 -6.47 2.48
CA ARG A 97 7.37 -7.49 2.81
C ARG A 97 6.65 -7.12 4.09
N ASP A 98 5.39 -7.54 4.18
CA ASP A 98 4.66 -7.37 5.43
C ASP A 98 5.00 -8.52 6.39
N PRO A 99 4.49 -8.48 7.63
CA PRO A 99 4.84 -9.51 8.62
C PRO A 99 4.45 -10.94 8.23
N GLU A 100 3.52 -11.08 7.31
CA GLU A 100 3.07 -12.40 6.83
C GLU A 100 3.82 -12.85 5.58
N GLY A 101 4.80 -12.05 5.13
CA GLY A 101 5.60 -12.38 3.96
C GLY A 101 5.00 -11.92 2.64
N ARG A 102 3.92 -11.20 2.67
CA ARG A 102 3.25 -10.66 1.49
C ARG A 102 4.11 -9.56 0.89
N LEU A 103 4.27 -9.58 -0.43
CA LEU A 103 5.10 -8.60 -1.12
C LEU A 103 4.35 -7.26 -1.17
N ILE A 104 5.06 -6.20 -0.79
CA ILE A 104 4.54 -4.84 -0.89
C ILE A 104 5.51 -4.00 -1.71
N GLU A 105 4.98 -3.00 -2.38
CA GLU A 105 5.75 -2.13 -3.25
C GLU A 105 5.37 -0.68 -3.00
N PHE A 106 6.37 0.20 -3.08
CA PHE A 106 6.18 1.64 -2.97
C PHE A 106 6.72 2.26 -4.25
N GLN A 107 5.88 3.01 -4.98
CA GLN A 107 6.30 3.50 -6.29
C GLN A 107 5.69 4.85 -6.64
N VAL A 108 6.34 5.51 -7.58
CA VAL A 108 5.80 6.66 -8.29
C VAL A 108 5.93 6.39 -9.78
N PHE A 109 4.91 6.75 -10.55
CA PHE A 109 4.98 6.68 -12.01
C PHE A 109 5.77 7.89 -12.50
N THR A 110 6.81 7.65 -13.31
CA THR A 110 7.72 8.71 -13.76
C THR A 110 7.44 9.18 -15.19
N GLY A 111 6.56 8.46 -15.91
CA GLY A 111 6.14 8.89 -17.24
C GLY A 111 4.90 9.78 -17.17
N ASP A 112 4.36 10.07 -18.34
CA ASP A 112 3.10 10.82 -18.44
C ASP A 112 1.96 9.93 -18.00
N VAL A 113 1.20 10.39 -17.02
CA VAL A 113 0.08 9.63 -16.46
C VAL A 113 -1.14 10.53 -16.40
N ASP A 114 -2.27 10.02 -16.87
CA ASP A 114 -3.53 10.74 -16.81
C ASP A 114 -4.18 10.50 -15.45
N TRP A 115 -4.03 11.46 -14.55
CA TRP A 115 -4.61 11.40 -13.21
C TRP A 115 -5.96 12.13 -13.12
N SER A 116 -6.56 12.49 -14.25
CA SER A 116 -7.79 13.29 -14.23
C SER A 116 -8.91 12.63 -13.43
N PHE A 117 -9.06 11.31 -13.52
CA PHE A 117 -10.08 10.60 -12.77
C PHE A 117 -9.85 10.72 -11.26
N TYR A 118 -8.60 10.69 -10.85
CA TYR A 118 -8.24 10.79 -9.43
C TYR A 118 -8.48 12.19 -8.91
N ALA A 119 -8.09 13.20 -9.69
CA ALA A 119 -8.30 14.58 -9.31
C ALA A 119 -9.77 14.91 -9.13
N GLU A 120 -10.62 14.40 -10.01
CA GLU A 120 -12.06 14.59 -9.92
C GLU A 120 -12.65 14.04 -8.64
N SER A 121 -12.29 12.81 -8.29
CA SER A 121 -12.86 12.18 -7.11
C SER A 121 -12.19 12.69 -5.83
N GLY A 122 -10.88 12.97 -5.87
CA GLY A 122 -10.16 13.42 -4.69
C GLY A 122 -10.47 14.84 -4.29
N ALA A 123 -10.58 15.72 -5.25
CA ALA A 123 -10.77 17.14 -4.97
C ALA A 123 -12.06 17.43 -4.20
N ARG A 124 -13.08 16.65 -4.42
CA ARG A 124 -14.36 16.89 -3.78
C ARG A 124 -14.44 16.40 -2.35
N THR A 125 -13.60 15.47 -1.99
CA THR A 125 -13.66 14.89 -0.66
C THR A 125 -12.87 15.70 0.37
N ASP A 126 -12.12 16.65 -0.08
CA ASP A 126 -11.27 17.46 0.77
C ASP A 126 -11.99 18.57 1.49
N THR A 127 -13.15 18.81 1.11
CA THR A 127 -13.88 19.95 1.67
C THR A 127 -14.57 19.62 2.97
#